data_3722e9c77dcf0fd8461d66081c4d7926
#
_entry.id   3722e9c77dcf0fd8461d66081c4d7926
#
_cell.length_a   1.000
_cell.length_b   1.000
_cell.length_c   1.000
_cell.angle_alpha   90.00
_cell.angle_beta   90.00
_cell.angle_gamma   90.00
#
_symmetry.space_group_name_H-M   'P 1'
#
loop_
_entity.id
_entity.type
_entity.pdbx_description
1 polymer ?
#
loop_
_entity_poly.entity_id
_entity_poly.type
_entity_poly.pdbx_seq_one_letter_code
_entity_poly.pdbx_strand_id
1 'polypeptide(L)'
;MPSLSLSGSKSFENTNELTTQSGSDTSIDDVNPLSSSITLEQKLFDQGRDFTHQKNIVGLELAKARLVKKEQDILYSAIDAFTGLILAREKLNINRRNLNLLIRQVETDKVRLDRGQITITDLSQSESSLAGAQAQFTQSKSDLLISKLNYENIIGNIDAVSYTHLRAHETTSH
;
A
#
# COMPACT_ATOMS: atom_id res chain seq x y z
N MET A 1 -30.09 -28.57 -1.50
CA MET A 1 -30.28 -29.34 -2.74
C MET A 1 -29.81 -30.75 -2.49
N PRO A 2 -30.43 -31.80 -3.08
CA PRO A 2 -29.89 -33.14 -2.99
C PRO A 2 -28.52 -33.22 -3.68
N SER A 3 -27.59 -33.94 -3.08
CA SER A 3 -26.30 -34.26 -3.67
C SER A 3 -26.21 -35.73 -4.01
N LEU A 4 -25.73 -36.04 -5.19
CA LEU A 4 -25.49 -37.40 -5.67
C LEU A 4 -24.01 -37.58 -5.87
N SER A 5 -23.42 -38.53 -5.17
CA SER A 5 -22.00 -38.90 -5.35
C SER A 5 -21.86 -40.34 -5.80
N LEU A 6 -20.97 -40.56 -6.77
CA LEU A 6 -20.59 -41.86 -7.25
C LEU A 6 -19.12 -42.07 -6.87
N SER A 7 -18.84 -43.14 -6.14
CA SER A 7 -17.45 -43.53 -5.83
C SER A 7 -17.19 -44.97 -6.22
N GLY A 8 -16.00 -45.24 -6.70
CA GLY A 8 -15.54 -46.57 -7.01
C GLY A 8 -14.09 -46.72 -6.54
N SER A 9 -13.80 -47.85 -5.92
CA SER A 9 -12.43 -48.18 -5.52
C SER A 9 -12.13 -49.63 -5.91
N LYS A 10 -10.93 -49.81 -6.43
CA LYS A 10 -10.34 -51.11 -6.69
C LYS A 10 -9.02 -51.19 -5.95
N SER A 11 -8.90 -52.15 -5.06
CA SER A 11 -7.64 -52.43 -4.40
C SER A 11 -7.07 -53.77 -4.89
N PHE A 12 -5.76 -53.85 -4.84
CA PHE A 12 -5.01 -55.07 -5.12
C PHE A 12 -4.34 -55.46 -3.81
N GLU A 13 -4.76 -56.59 -3.24
CA GLU A 13 -4.22 -57.08 -1.99
C GLU A 13 -3.47 -58.40 -2.29
N ASN A 14 -2.16 -58.41 -2.06
CA ASN A 14 -1.31 -59.58 -2.20
C ASN A 14 -1.06 -60.14 -0.81
N THR A 15 -1.69 -61.26 -0.47
CA THR A 15 -1.67 -61.90 0.83
C THR A 15 -0.66 -63.07 0.88
N ASN A 16 0.60 -62.81 0.50
CA ASN A 16 1.63 -63.84 0.43
C ASN A 16 2.12 -64.38 1.82
N GLU A 17 1.62 -63.89 2.94
CA GLU A 17 2.07 -64.29 4.29
C GLU A 17 0.93 -64.30 5.31
N LEU A 18 -0.02 -65.22 5.23
CA LEU A 18 -0.87 -65.57 6.35
C LEU A 18 -0.57 -66.97 6.79
N THR A 19 0.48 -67.14 7.62
CA THR A 19 0.69 -68.36 8.42
C THR A 19 -0.30 -68.33 9.58
N THR A 20 -1.23 -69.29 9.57
CA THR A 20 -2.06 -69.53 10.75
C THR A 20 -1.20 -70.13 11.87
N GLN A 21 -1.44 -69.75 13.10
CA GLN A 21 -0.71 -70.15 14.33
C GLN A 21 -0.74 -71.69 14.58
N SER A 22 -1.40 -72.48 13.74
CA SER A 22 -1.49 -73.90 13.80
C SER A 22 -0.72 -74.65 12.68
N GLY A 23 0.09 -73.95 11.87
CA GLY A 23 0.97 -74.57 10.88
C GLY A 23 0.26 -75.16 9.66
N SER A 24 -0.98 -74.83 9.42
CA SER A 24 -1.70 -75.24 8.21
C SER A 24 -1.61 -74.09 7.17
N ASP A 25 -0.91 -74.32 6.06
CA ASP A 25 -0.87 -73.39 4.94
C ASP A 25 -2.26 -73.25 4.33
N THR A 26 -2.93 -72.17 4.63
CA THR A 26 -4.14 -71.79 3.91
C THR A 26 -3.70 -70.85 2.78
N SER A 27 -3.65 -71.40 1.54
CA SER A 27 -3.46 -70.50 0.37
C SER A 27 -4.72 -69.66 0.22
N ILE A 28 -4.60 -68.38 0.52
CA ILE A 28 -5.63 -67.38 0.21
C ILE A 28 -5.21 -66.77 -1.13
N ASP A 29 -6.01 -67.04 -2.15
CA ASP A 29 -5.79 -66.41 -3.47
C ASP A 29 -5.86 -64.86 -3.34
N ASP A 30 -5.08 -64.18 -4.15
CA ASP A 30 -5.07 -62.71 -4.23
C ASP A 30 -6.49 -62.16 -4.36
N VAL A 31 -6.92 -61.38 -3.38
CA VAL A 31 -8.26 -60.77 -3.41
C VAL A 31 -8.15 -59.37 -3.99
N ASN A 32 -8.85 -59.19 -5.10
CA ASN A 32 -8.94 -57.91 -5.76
C ASN A 32 -10.35 -57.29 -5.58
N PRO A 33 -10.65 -56.74 -4.42
CA PRO A 33 -11.97 -56.24 -4.14
C PRO A 33 -12.26 -55.00 -5.03
N LEU A 34 -13.37 -55.03 -5.71
CA LEU A 34 -13.97 -53.91 -6.46
C LEU A 34 -15.20 -53.46 -5.68
N SER A 35 -15.21 -52.25 -5.22
CA SER A 35 -16.40 -51.65 -4.59
C SER A 35 -16.87 -50.45 -5.40
N SER A 36 -18.16 -50.32 -5.57
CA SER A 36 -18.82 -49.14 -6.13
C SER A 36 -19.97 -48.74 -5.24
N SER A 37 -20.08 -47.46 -4.98
CA SER A 37 -21.22 -46.94 -4.18
C SER A 37 -21.80 -45.70 -4.83
N ILE A 38 -23.12 -45.62 -4.80
CA ILE A 38 -23.91 -44.46 -5.18
C ILE A 38 -24.55 -43.95 -3.90
N THR A 39 -24.19 -42.72 -3.52
CA THR A 39 -24.72 -42.08 -2.31
C THR A 39 -25.58 -40.89 -2.71
N LEU A 40 -26.88 -40.94 -2.38
CA LEU A 40 -27.78 -39.81 -2.48
C LEU A 40 -27.99 -39.22 -1.09
N GLU A 41 -27.60 -37.99 -0.90
CA GLU A 41 -27.80 -37.27 0.36
C GLU A 41 -28.80 -36.13 0.15
N GLN A 42 -29.87 -36.14 0.92
CA GLN A 42 -30.86 -35.07 0.96
C GLN A 42 -31.13 -34.67 2.39
N LYS A 43 -30.80 -33.43 2.72
CA LYS A 43 -31.18 -32.84 4.01
C LYS A 43 -32.66 -32.59 4.04
N LEU A 44 -33.41 -33.34 4.86
CA LEU A 44 -34.86 -33.18 5.03
C LEU A 44 -35.21 -32.05 5.98
N PHE A 45 -34.37 -31.80 6.97
CA PHE A 45 -34.54 -30.72 7.93
C PHE A 45 -33.22 -30.06 8.21
N ASP A 46 -33.11 -28.74 8.00
CA ASP A 46 -31.91 -27.94 8.23
C ASP A 46 -32.30 -26.62 8.90
N GLN A 47 -32.36 -26.65 10.22
CA GLN A 47 -32.66 -25.47 11.03
C GLN A 47 -31.56 -24.37 10.92
N GLY A 48 -30.34 -24.75 10.52
CA GLY A 48 -29.21 -23.81 10.31
C GLY A 48 -29.34 -22.98 9.03
N ARG A 49 -30.21 -23.37 8.07
CA ARG A 49 -30.32 -22.67 6.79
C ARG A 49 -30.85 -21.26 6.92
N ASP A 50 -31.84 -21.03 7.78
CA ASP A 50 -32.41 -19.70 8.00
C ASP A 50 -31.43 -18.78 8.70
N PHE A 51 -30.67 -19.28 9.67
CA PHE A 51 -29.56 -18.52 10.30
C PHE A 51 -28.45 -18.21 9.32
N THR A 52 -28.13 -19.12 8.41
CA THR A 52 -27.15 -18.88 7.35
C THR A 52 -27.62 -17.80 6.38
N HIS A 53 -28.91 -17.80 6.04
CA HIS A 53 -29.50 -16.76 5.19
C HIS A 53 -29.44 -15.39 5.86
N GLN A 54 -29.85 -15.27 7.12
CA GLN A 54 -29.76 -14.04 7.92
C GLN A 54 -28.29 -13.56 8.06
N LYS A 55 -27.36 -14.47 8.35
CA LYS A 55 -25.92 -14.16 8.38
C LYS A 55 -25.44 -13.57 7.06
N ASN A 56 -25.88 -14.09 5.92
CA ASN A 56 -25.49 -13.58 4.61
C ASN A 56 -26.08 -12.19 4.33
N ILE A 57 -27.29 -11.90 4.77
CA ILE A 57 -27.91 -10.57 4.67
C ILE A 57 -27.10 -9.55 5.48
N VAL A 58 -26.83 -9.84 6.75
CA VAL A 58 -26.02 -8.99 7.62
C VAL A 58 -24.58 -8.85 7.07
N GLY A 59 -24.04 -9.94 6.48
CA GLY A 59 -22.76 -9.92 5.80
C GLY A 59 -22.71 -8.94 4.60
N LEU A 60 -23.83 -8.84 3.86
CA LEU A 60 -23.96 -7.86 2.77
C LEU A 60 -23.96 -6.42 3.29
N GLU A 61 -24.70 -6.16 4.38
CA GLU A 61 -24.71 -4.83 5.02
C GLU A 61 -23.32 -4.45 5.54
N LEU A 62 -22.62 -5.39 6.17
CA LEU A 62 -21.25 -5.21 6.59
C LEU A 62 -20.32 -4.88 5.40
N ALA A 63 -20.47 -5.58 4.29
CA ALA A 63 -19.68 -5.33 3.08
C ALA A 63 -19.94 -3.91 2.51
N LYS A 64 -21.20 -3.45 2.50
CA LYS A 64 -21.56 -2.08 2.10
C LYS A 64 -20.94 -1.04 3.03
N ALA A 65 -21.00 -1.25 4.35
CA ALA A 65 -20.37 -0.34 5.31
C ALA A 65 -18.84 -0.28 5.16
N ARG A 66 -18.21 -1.42 4.87
CA ARG A 66 -16.77 -1.49 4.58
C ARG A 66 -16.40 -0.77 3.27
N LEU A 67 -17.26 -0.83 2.26
CA LEU A 67 -17.05 -0.09 1.01
C LEU A 67 -17.04 1.42 1.28
N VAL A 68 -18.07 1.94 1.97
CA VAL A 68 -18.14 3.37 2.32
C VAL A 68 -16.92 3.80 3.14
N LYS A 69 -16.51 3.00 4.12
CA LYS A 69 -15.28 3.27 4.87
C LYS A 69 -14.06 3.35 3.95
N LYS A 70 -13.93 2.40 3.01
CA LYS A 70 -12.80 2.37 2.09
C LYS A 70 -12.78 3.58 1.15
N GLU A 71 -13.94 4.03 0.69
CA GLU A 71 -14.08 5.26 -0.10
C GLU A 71 -13.61 6.49 0.70
N GLN A 72 -14.00 6.60 1.97
CA GLN A 72 -13.53 7.67 2.86
C GLN A 72 -12.02 7.63 3.09
N ASP A 73 -11.44 6.44 3.33
CA ASP A 73 -10.01 6.26 3.53
C ASP A 73 -9.21 6.69 2.27
N ILE A 74 -9.71 6.36 1.08
CA ILE A 74 -9.08 6.76 -0.20
C ILE A 74 -9.19 8.27 -0.39
N LEU A 75 -10.35 8.86 -0.13
CA LEU A 75 -10.55 10.30 -0.24
C LEU A 75 -9.62 11.07 0.71
N TYR A 76 -9.52 10.61 1.96
CA TYR A 76 -8.59 11.19 2.94
C TYR A 76 -7.14 11.11 2.44
N SER A 77 -6.72 9.94 1.95
CA SER A 77 -5.36 9.75 1.42
C SER A 77 -5.08 10.66 0.22
N ALA A 78 -6.08 10.89 -0.64
CA ALA A 78 -5.96 11.80 -1.78
C ALA A 78 -5.78 13.26 -1.35
N ILE A 79 -6.56 13.70 -0.35
CA ILE A 79 -6.45 15.06 0.23
C ILE A 79 -5.09 15.26 0.89
N ASP A 80 -4.63 14.27 1.66
CA ASP A 80 -3.33 14.31 2.35
C ASP A 80 -2.17 14.38 1.34
N ALA A 81 -2.20 13.57 0.29
CA ALA A 81 -1.19 13.61 -0.77
C ALA A 81 -1.18 14.95 -1.52
N PHE A 82 -2.35 15.50 -1.82
CA PHE A 82 -2.48 16.79 -2.49
C PHE A 82 -1.94 17.95 -1.65
N THR A 83 -2.36 18.01 -0.38
CA THR A 83 -1.90 19.05 0.55
C THR A 83 -0.40 18.92 0.85
N GLY A 84 0.10 17.70 0.98
CA GLY A 84 1.52 17.40 1.12
C GLY A 84 2.36 17.89 -0.06
N LEU A 85 1.87 17.72 -1.28
CA LEU A 85 2.52 18.21 -2.50
C LEU A 85 2.59 19.75 -2.53
N ILE A 86 1.49 20.44 -2.19
CA ILE A 86 1.46 21.91 -2.10
C ILE A 86 2.46 22.40 -1.05
N LEU A 87 2.44 21.81 0.14
CA LEU A 87 3.35 22.17 1.24
C LEU A 87 4.81 21.99 0.84
N ALA A 88 5.17 20.85 0.23
CA ALA A 88 6.53 20.59 -0.23
C ALA A 88 6.99 21.60 -1.29
N ARG A 89 6.09 22.01 -2.19
CA ARG A 89 6.38 23.03 -3.20
C ARG A 89 6.65 24.40 -2.57
N GLU A 90 5.82 24.82 -1.63
CA GLU A 90 6.02 26.10 -0.93
C GLU A 90 7.29 26.09 -0.09
N LYS A 91 7.58 24.97 0.60
CA LYS A 91 8.84 24.80 1.34
C LYS A 91 10.07 24.93 0.43
N LEU A 92 10.03 24.36 -0.79
CA LEU A 92 11.08 24.51 -1.76
C LEU A 92 11.25 25.99 -2.21
N ASN A 93 10.15 26.69 -2.45
CA ASN A 93 10.17 28.11 -2.83
C ASN A 93 10.77 28.98 -1.72
N ILE A 94 10.41 28.74 -0.46
CA ILE A 94 10.96 29.46 0.69
C ILE A 94 12.46 29.20 0.81
N ASN A 95 12.89 27.93 0.75
CA ASN A 95 14.30 27.57 0.86
C ASN A 95 15.13 28.10 -0.31
N ARG A 96 14.56 28.19 -1.52
CA ARG A 96 15.21 28.85 -2.66
C ARG A 96 15.44 30.33 -2.40
N ARG A 97 14.43 31.04 -1.86
CA ARG A 97 14.56 32.48 -1.53
C ARG A 97 15.61 32.68 -0.42
N ASN A 98 15.58 31.85 0.61
CA ASN A 98 16.55 31.88 1.69
C ASN A 98 17.98 31.65 1.19
N LEU A 99 18.18 30.65 0.33
CA LEU A 99 19.49 30.40 -0.30
C LEU A 99 19.99 31.61 -1.08
N ASN A 100 19.12 32.24 -1.90
CA ASN A 100 19.49 33.43 -2.67
C ASN A 100 19.85 34.63 -1.77
N LEU A 101 19.17 34.79 -0.63
CA LEU A 101 19.50 35.82 0.36
C LEU A 101 20.87 35.60 0.97
N LEU A 102 21.18 34.36 1.36
CA LEU A 102 22.47 34.04 1.97
C LEU A 102 23.63 34.09 0.97
N ILE A 103 23.41 33.78 -0.30
CA ILE A 103 24.40 34.01 -1.36
C ILE A 103 24.77 35.51 -1.40
N ARG A 104 23.79 36.41 -1.48
CA ARG A 104 24.03 37.87 -1.50
C ARG A 104 24.68 38.36 -0.21
N GLN A 105 24.31 37.76 0.95
CA GLN A 105 24.92 38.10 2.23
C GLN A 105 26.42 37.80 2.21
N VAL A 106 26.80 36.59 1.80
CA VAL A 106 28.21 36.18 1.71
C VAL A 106 28.97 37.07 0.72
N GLU A 107 28.39 37.42 -0.45
CA GLU A 107 29.00 38.35 -1.41
C GLU A 107 29.23 39.71 -0.77
N THR A 108 28.27 40.23 -0.03
CA THR A 108 28.36 41.51 0.67
C THR A 108 29.43 41.44 1.77
N ASP A 109 29.46 40.37 2.55
CA ASP A 109 30.38 40.17 3.65
C ASP A 109 31.84 40.05 3.16
N LYS A 110 32.07 39.43 2.00
CA LYS A 110 33.39 39.42 1.33
C LYS A 110 33.88 40.84 1.05
N VAL A 111 33.03 41.69 0.45
CA VAL A 111 33.39 43.08 0.16
C VAL A 111 33.63 43.88 1.45
N ARG A 112 32.88 43.61 2.52
CA ARG A 112 33.08 44.28 3.81
C ARG A 112 34.35 43.82 4.53
N LEU A 113 34.73 42.55 4.37
CA LEU A 113 35.99 42.02 4.89
C LEU A 113 37.18 42.72 4.19
N ASP A 114 37.16 42.82 2.84
CA ASP A 114 38.19 43.49 2.06
C ASP A 114 38.38 44.95 2.46
N ARG A 115 37.30 45.60 2.94
CA ARG A 115 37.33 46.97 3.48
C ARG A 115 37.70 47.03 4.97
N GLY A 116 37.95 45.88 5.63
CA GLY A 116 38.26 45.84 7.07
C GLY A 116 37.08 46.13 7.99
N GLN A 117 35.84 46.04 7.50
CA GLN A 117 34.62 46.35 8.27
C GLN A 117 34.09 45.20 9.11
N ILE A 118 34.48 43.96 8.77
CA ILE A 118 34.14 42.75 9.50
C ILE A 118 35.35 41.86 9.68
N THR A 119 35.23 40.84 10.52
CA THR A 119 36.31 39.87 10.77
C THR A 119 36.19 38.66 9.85
N ILE A 120 37.29 37.89 9.71
CA ILE A 120 37.26 36.61 8.98
C ILE A 120 36.30 35.60 9.63
N THR A 121 36.13 35.72 10.95
CA THR A 121 35.18 34.88 11.71
C THR A 121 33.72 35.15 11.28
N ASP A 122 33.38 36.45 11.08
CA ASP A 122 32.04 36.84 10.63
C ASP A 122 31.74 36.30 9.22
N LEU A 123 32.72 36.39 8.32
CA LEU A 123 32.60 35.80 6.97
C LEU A 123 32.41 34.27 7.06
N SER A 124 33.23 33.58 7.86
CA SER A 124 33.13 32.12 8.03
C SER A 124 31.76 31.70 8.58
N GLN A 125 31.17 32.50 9.46
CA GLN A 125 29.82 32.28 9.98
C GLN A 125 28.77 32.41 8.85
N SER A 126 28.87 33.44 8.00
CA SER A 126 27.99 33.63 6.85
C SER A 126 28.11 32.49 5.83
N GLU A 127 29.37 32.03 5.54
CA GLU A 127 29.61 30.90 4.65
C GLU A 127 29.06 29.59 5.24
N SER A 128 29.17 29.35 6.54
CA SER A 128 28.56 28.21 7.21
C SER A 128 27.03 28.23 7.10
N SER A 129 26.44 29.43 7.28
CA SER A 129 24.99 29.60 7.12
C SER A 129 24.52 29.33 5.69
N LEU A 130 25.31 29.75 4.70
CA LEU A 130 25.05 29.47 3.28
C LEU A 130 25.11 27.95 2.99
N ALA A 131 26.13 27.26 3.51
CA ALA A 131 26.25 25.81 3.36
C ALA A 131 25.03 25.06 3.96
N GLY A 132 24.57 25.50 5.14
CA GLY A 132 23.35 25.00 5.75
C GLY A 132 22.10 25.21 4.88
N ALA A 133 21.96 26.40 4.28
CA ALA A 133 20.84 26.70 3.38
C ALA A 133 20.89 25.89 2.07
N GLN A 134 22.07 25.62 1.55
CA GLN A 134 22.24 24.73 0.40
C GLN A 134 21.79 23.30 0.70
N ALA A 135 22.13 22.79 1.88
CA ALA A 135 21.67 21.48 2.34
C ALA A 135 20.13 21.43 2.47
N GLN A 136 19.52 22.44 3.08
CA GLN A 136 18.08 22.55 3.23
C GLN A 136 17.34 22.68 1.88
N PHE A 137 17.91 23.45 0.94
CA PHE A 137 17.35 23.55 -0.41
C PHE A 137 17.39 22.20 -1.14
N THR A 138 18.51 21.48 -1.06
CA THR A 138 18.65 20.14 -1.65
C THR A 138 17.68 19.15 -1.04
N GLN A 139 17.52 19.17 0.28
CA GLN A 139 16.54 18.34 0.99
C GLN A 139 15.11 18.66 0.53
N SER A 140 14.75 19.94 0.44
CA SER A 140 13.41 20.35 -0.01
C SER A 140 13.12 19.93 -1.45
N LYS A 141 14.13 19.86 -2.30
CA LYS A 141 14.02 19.35 -3.67
C LYS A 141 13.70 17.85 -3.69
N SER A 142 14.34 17.09 -2.80
CA SER A 142 14.05 15.67 -2.63
C SER A 142 12.67 15.44 -2.01
N ASP A 143 12.29 16.23 -1.00
CA ASP A 143 10.96 16.18 -0.36
C ASP A 143 9.84 16.44 -1.39
N LEU A 144 10.02 17.41 -2.29
CA LEU A 144 9.07 17.68 -3.36
C LEU A 144 8.94 16.51 -4.33
N LEU A 145 10.06 15.88 -4.70
CA LEU A 145 10.02 14.70 -5.58
C LEU A 145 9.25 13.54 -4.92
N ILE A 146 9.53 13.27 -3.64
CA ILE A 146 8.82 12.23 -2.87
C ILE A 146 7.33 12.55 -2.81
N SER A 147 6.94 13.78 -2.48
CA SER A 147 5.54 14.20 -2.41
C SER A 147 4.83 14.09 -3.76
N LYS A 148 5.54 14.39 -4.85
CA LYS A 148 5.02 14.23 -6.22
C LYS A 148 4.75 12.75 -6.55
N LEU A 149 5.72 11.87 -6.26
CA LEU A 149 5.55 10.43 -6.48
C LEU A 149 4.43 9.85 -5.62
N ASN A 150 4.29 10.30 -4.37
CA ASN A 150 3.18 9.87 -3.49
C ASN A 150 1.83 10.31 -4.07
N TYR A 151 1.72 11.53 -4.55
CA TYR A 151 0.51 12.01 -5.22
C TYR A 151 0.19 11.19 -6.48
N GLU A 152 1.18 10.96 -7.35
CA GLU A 152 1.02 10.16 -8.57
C GLU A 152 0.60 8.71 -8.27
N ASN A 153 1.09 8.14 -7.18
CA ASN A 153 0.73 6.79 -6.75
C ASN A 153 -0.73 6.68 -6.27
N ILE A 154 -1.28 7.72 -5.63
CA ILE A 154 -2.62 7.69 -5.05
C ILE A 154 -3.69 8.14 -6.05
N ILE A 155 -3.41 9.21 -6.80
CA ILE A 155 -4.39 9.88 -7.67
C ILE A 155 -4.17 9.55 -9.14
N GLY A 156 -2.93 9.22 -9.52
CA GLY A 156 -2.53 8.99 -10.91
C GLY A 156 -1.70 10.13 -11.48
N ASN A 157 -1.35 10.03 -12.75
CA ASN A 157 -0.45 10.95 -13.42
C ASN A 157 -1.03 12.39 -13.46
N ILE A 158 -0.22 13.33 -13.02
CA ILE A 158 -0.59 14.76 -13.09
C ILE A 158 -0.28 15.25 -14.49
N ASP A 159 -1.28 15.34 -15.35
CA ASP A 159 -1.14 16.13 -16.58
C ASP A 159 -0.85 17.58 -16.20
N ALA A 160 0.16 18.17 -16.85
CA ALA A 160 0.70 19.50 -16.55
C ALA A 160 -0.32 20.65 -16.64
N VAL A 161 -1.54 20.37 -17.07
CA VAL A 161 -2.61 21.35 -17.35
C VAL A 161 -3.32 21.85 -16.08
N SER A 162 -3.27 21.11 -14.98
CA SER A 162 -4.05 21.45 -13.76
C SER A 162 -3.48 22.62 -12.93
N TYR A 163 -2.25 23.07 -13.21
CA TYR A 163 -1.60 24.10 -12.38
C TYR A 163 -1.95 25.55 -12.76
N THR A 164 -2.63 25.78 -13.88
CA THR A 164 -2.91 27.14 -14.38
C THR A 164 -4.10 27.81 -13.71
N HIS A 165 -5.05 27.04 -13.15
CA HIS A 165 -6.28 27.60 -12.57
C HIS A 165 -6.12 28.20 -11.17
N LEU A 166 -5.11 27.78 -10.39
CA LEU A 166 -4.90 28.35 -9.05
C LEU A 166 -4.20 29.72 -9.06
N ARG A 167 -3.57 30.10 -10.18
CA ARG A 167 -2.87 31.37 -10.29
C ARG A 167 -3.78 32.54 -10.74
N ALA A 168 -4.97 32.25 -11.24
CA ALA A 168 -5.89 33.27 -11.75
C ALA A 168 -6.69 34.01 -10.66
N HIS A 169 -6.71 33.49 -9.42
CA HIS A 169 -7.45 34.13 -8.33
C HIS A 169 -6.66 35.14 -7.49
N GLU A 170 -5.34 35.23 -7.64
CA GLU A 170 -4.53 36.16 -6.85
C GLU A 170 -4.31 37.53 -7.53
N THR A 171 -4.81 37.76 -8.76
CA THR A 171 -4.55 39.02 -9.51
C THR A 171 -5.73 39.96 -9.59
N THR A 172 -6.82 39.76 -8.84
CA THR A 172 -7.94 40.69 -8.80
C THR A 172 -8.22 41.18 -7.38
N SER A 173 -7.29 41.96 -6.81
CA SER A 173 -7.57 42.88 -5.70
C SER A 173 -6.69 44.12 -5.89
N HIS A 174 -7.20 45.05 -6.64
CA HIS A 174 -6.86 46.46 -6.53
C HIS A 174 -8.06 47.19 -5.97
#